data_cd7d1971c42a23bf0b4a549e085ff44a
#
_entry.id   cd7d1971c42a23bf0b4a549e085ff44a
#
_cell.length_a   1.000
_cell.length_b   1.000
_cell.length_c   1.000
_cell.angle_alpha   90.00
_cell.angle_beta   90.00
_cell.angle_gamma   90.00
#
_symmetry.space_group_name_H-M   'P 1'
#
loop_
_entity.id
_entity.type
_entity.pdbx_description
1 polymer ?
#
loop_
_entity_poly.entity_id
_entity_poly.type
_entity_poly.pdbx_seq_one_letter_code
_entity_poly.pdbx_strand_id
1 'polypeptide(L)'
;MFPLETRILVIDDMPSIRDLVKNTLKAMGYKNIQEAGDGEEGLKLLLQHNSPGTQFQLVISDWNMPKMKGLDLLKQVRATAEWANLPFVLLTSESERDQVTEAVLAGVSQYIVKPFSAKIFEDKLKAAYAKHNKA
;
A
#
# COMPACT_ATOMS: atom_id res chain seq x y z
N MET A 1 -7.99 -4.61 12.82
CA MET A 1 -7.75 -3.32 12.16
C MET A 1 -6.38 -2.78 12.52
N PHE A 2 -5.68 -2.15 11.60
CA PHE A 2 -4.37 -1.59 11.91
C PHE A 2 -4.47 -0.61 13.08
N PRO A 3 -3.49 -0.63 14.02
CA PRO A 3 -3.45 0.37 15.10
C PRO A 3 -3.36 1.79 14.54
N LEU A 4 -3.88 2.77 15.27
CA LEU A 4 -3.91 4.16 14.81
C LEU A 4 -2.50 4.77 14.67
N GLU A 5 -1.50 4.22 15.33
CA GLU A 5 -0.11 4.65 15.23
C GLU A 5 0.62 4.07 14.03
N THR A 6 -0.04 3.23 13.24
CA THR A 6 0.56 2.57 12.07
C THR A 6 1.22 3.60 11.15
N ARG A 7 2.45 3.33 10.78
CA ARG A 7 3.19 4.16 9.83
C ARG A 7 2.88 3.67 8.42
N ILE A 8 2.27 4.55 7.63
CA ILE A 8 1.70 4.22 6.32
C ILE A 8 2.43 4.99 5.22
N LEU A 9 2.80 4.28 4.16
CA LEU A 9 3.36 4.88 2.96
C LEU A 9 2.31 4.81 1.83
N VAL A 10 1.97 5.96 1.28
CA VAL A 10 1.01 6.09 0.18
C VAL A 10 1.77 6.48 -1.09
N ILE A 11 1.66 5.68 -2.14
CA ILE A 11 2.40 5.86 -3.38
C ILE A 11 1.42 5.97 -4.54
N ASP A 12 1.44 7.10 -5.23
CA ASP A 12 0.62 7.34 -6.41
C ASP A 12 1.21 8.53 -7.15
N ASP A 13 1.28 8.47 -8.48
CA ASP A 13 1.82 9.56 -9.28
C ASP A 13 0.82 10.72 -9.44
N MET A 14 -0.44 10.52 -9.09
CA MET A 14 -1.47 11.56 -9.16
C MET A 14 -1.69 12.19 -7.77
N PRO A 15 -1.33 13.48 -7.59
CA PRO A 15 -1.52 14.13 -6.29
C PRO A 15 -2.96 14.09 -5.78
N SER A 16 -3.95 14.19 -6.68
CA SER A 16 -5.35 14.15 -6.28
C SER A 16 -5.73 12.81 -5.67
N ILE A 17 -5.20 11.72 -6.18
CA ILE A 17 -5.46 10.38 -5.63
C ILE A 17 -4.72 10.20 -4.31
N ARG A 18 -3.46 10.65 -4.23
CA ARG A 18 -2.73 10.62 -2.96
C ARG A 18 -3.51 11.36 -1.87
N ASP A 19 -4.04 12.54 -2.19
CA ASP A 19 -4.82 13.33 -1.24
C ASP A 19 -6.09 12.60 -0.83
N LEU A 20 -6.79 11.97 -1.78
CA LEU A 20 -7.99 11.20 -1.47
C LEU A 20 -7.67 10.07 -0.50
N VAL A 21 -6.62 9.29 -0.77
CA VAL A 21 -6.21 8.18 0.10
C VAL A 21 -5.80 8.69 1.48
N LYS A 22 -4.98 9.74 1.53
CA LYS A 22 -4.55 10.33 2.80
C LYS A 22 -5.74 10.83 3.61
N ASN A 23 -6.67 11.55 2.97
CA ASN A 23 -7.83 12.08 3.67
C ASN A 23 -8.75 10.97 4.17
N THR A 24 -8.88 9.90 3.40
CA THR A 24 -9.65 8.73 3.84
C THR A 24 -9.01 8.09 5.08
N LEU A 25 -7.69 7.93 5.06
CA LEU A 25 -6.95 7.40 6.21
C LEU A 25 -7.07 8.31 7.43
N LYS A 26 -6.94 9.61 7.24
CA LYS A 26 -7.07 10.59 8.34
C LYS A 26 -8.46 10.55 8.97
N ALA A 27 -9.49 10.40 8.14
CA ALA A 27 -10.86 10.27 8.63
C ALA A 27 -11.05 9.01 9.48
N MET A 28 -10.23 7.98 9.25
CA MET A 28 -10.24 6.76 10.04
C MET A 28 -9.40 6.86 11.32
N GLY A 29 -8.67 7.97 11.50
CA GLY A 29 -7.86 8.22 12.69
C GLY A 29 -6.35 8.05 12.50
N TYR A 30 -5.91 7.66 11.33
CA TYR A 30 -4.47 7.50 11.05
C TYR A 30 -3.82 8.85 10.80
N LYS A 31 -2.62 9.05 11.34
CA LYS A 31 -1.91 10.32 11.20
C LYS A 31 -0.43 10.17 10.82
N ASN A 32 0.13 8.98 10.87
CA ASN A 32 1.53 8.75 10.51
C ASN A 32 1.62 8.31 9.04
N ILE A 33 1.40 9.25 8.14
CA ILE A 33 1.29 8.98 6.71
C ILE A 33 2.38 9.75 5.97
N GLN A 34 3.16 9.03 5.15
CA GLN A 34 4.09 9.65 4.22
C GLN A 34 3.67 9.29 2.79
N GLU A 35 4.10 10.09 1.83
CA GLU A 35 3.70 9.90 0.44
C GLU A 35 4.91 9.89 -0.49
N ALA A 36 4.74 9.19 -1.61
CA ALA A 36 5.72 9.12 -2.69
C ALA A 36 5.00 9.24 -4.02
N GLY A 37 5.67 9.82 -5.00
CA GLY A 37 5.08 10.08 -6.31
C GLY A 37 5.28 8.95 -7.33
N ASP A 38 6.08 7.95 -7.02
CA ASP A 38 6.31 6.78 -7.89
C ASP A 38 6.95 5.65 -7.08
N GLY A 39 7.10 4.49 -7.73
CA GLY A 39 7.63 3.31 -7.07
C GLY A 39 9.09 3.44 -6.66
N GLU A 40 9.91 4.16 -7.43
CA GLU A 40 11.31 4.37 -7.06
C GLU A 40 11.44 5.19 -5.79
N GLU A 41 10.67 6.28 -5.69
CA GLU A 41 10.63 7.11 -4.50
C GLU A 41 10.11 6.32 -3.29
N GLY A 42 9.07 5.49 -3.52
CA GLY A 42 8.53 4.63 -2.48
C GLY A 42 9.56 3.65 -1.94
N LEU A 43 10.31 3.00 -2.84
CA LEU A 43 11.37 2.08 -2.44
C LEU A 43 12.47 2.81 -1.66
N LYS A 44 12.83 4.00 -2.10
CA LYS A 44 13.83 4.83 -1.42
C LYS A 44 13.40 5.15 0.01
N LEU A 45 12.13 5.52 0.19
CA LEU A 45 11.59 5.79 1.53
C LEU A 45 11.59 4.54 2.41
N LEU A 46 11.23 3.39 1.85
CA LEU A 46 11.28 2.12 2.58
C LEU A 46 12.69 1.83 3.07
N LEU A 47 13.69 2.08 2.23
CA LEU A 47 15.11 1.87 2.60
C LEU A 47 15.57 2.86 3.66
N GLN A 48 15.15 4.13 3.55
CA GLN A 48 15.53 5.18 4.51
C GLN A 48 14.93 4.94 5.90
N HIS A 49 13.75 4.32 5.97
CA HIS A 49 13.01 4.11 7.21
C HIS A 49 12.97 2.62 7.60
N ASN A 50 14.11 1.95 7.50
CA ASN A 50 14.19 0.51 7.76
C ASN A 50 14.80 0.18 9.13
N SER A 51 14.81 1.13 10.06
CA SER A 51 15.27 0.89 11.42
C SER A 51 14.09 0.58 12.35
N PRO A 52 14.32 -0.19 13.44
CA PRO A 52 13.24 -0.44 14.40
C PRO A 52 12.66 0.89 14.92
N GLY A 53 11.34 0.96 14.95
CA GLY A 53 10.63 2.16 15.40
C GLY A 53 10.35 3.19 14.31
N THR A 54 10.97 3.07 13.12
CA THR A 54 10.71 3.97 11.99
C THR A 54 10.16 3.28 10.77
N GLN A 55 10.15 1.96 10.75
CA GLN A 55 9.70 1.17 9.61
C GLN A 55 8.24 1.44 9.26
N PHE A 56 7.96 1.46 7.96
CA PHE A 56 6.57 1.46 7.50
C PHE A 56 5.92 0.12 7.83
N GLN A 57 4.65 0.17 8.19
CA GLN A 57 3.89 -0.99 8.61
C GLN A 57 2.72 -1.29 7.66
N LEU A 58 2.53 -0.45 6.67
CA LEU A 58 1.53 -0.63 5.63
C LEU A 58 1.93 0.21 4.42
N VAL A 59 1.88 -0.39 3.23
CA VAL A 59 2.09 0.32 1.97
C VAL A 59 0.79 0.27 1.16
N ILE A 60 0.37 1.42 0.65
CA ILE A 60 -0.77 1.53 -0.26
C ILE A 60 -0.22 2.17 -1.54
N SER A 61 -0.22 1.42 -2.64
CA SER A 61 0.40 1.87 -3.89
C SER A 61 -0.54 1.73 -5.07
N ASP A 62 -0.52 2.74 -5.94
CA ASP A 62 -1.16 2.62 -7.24
C ASP A 62 -0.46 1.55 -8.07
N TRP A 63 -1.18 0.97 -9.03
CA TRP A 63 -0.64 -0.03 -9.94
C TRP A 63 0.22 0.60 -11.03
N ASN A 64 -0.34 1.58 -11.74
CA ASN A 64 0.33 2.22 -12.88
C ASN A 64 1.00 3.51 -12.48
N MET A 65 2.32 3.51 -12.48
CA MET A 65 3.14 4.68 -12.16
C MET A 65 4.34 4.73 -13.09
N PRO A 66 4.90 5.93 -13.36
CA PRO A 66 6.16 6.03 -14.10
C PRO A 66 7.31 5.44 -13.29
N LYS A 67 8.39 5.12 -13.95
CA LYS A 67 9.65 4.60 -13.40
C LYS A 67 9.52 3.19 -12.83
N MET A 68 8.67 2.95 -11.84
CA MET A 68 8.46 1.63 -11.27
C MET A 68 6.99 1.43 -10.97
N LYS A 69 6.39 0.40 -11.56
CA LYS A 69 4.98 0.06 -11.32
C LYS A 69 4.79 -0.52 -9.92
N GLY A 70 3.57 -0.38 -9.39
CA GLY A 70 3.24 -0.92 -8.08
C GLY A 70 3.49 -2.42 -7.97
N LEU A 71 3.20 -3.18 -9.03
CA LEU A 71 3.48 -4.61 -9.04
C LEU A 71 4.99 -4.90 -8.90
N ASP A 72 5.82 -4.13 -9.60
CA ASP A 72 7.27 -4.30 -9.54
C ASP A 72 7.81 -3.95 -8.15
N LEU A 73 7.26 -2.90 -7.55
CA LEU A 73 7.59 -2.55 -6.17
C LEU A 73 7.20 -3.67 -5.21
N LEU A 74 6.01 -4.24 -5.37
CA LEU A 74 5.55 -5.36 -4.55
C LEU A 74 6.51 -6.54 -4.65
N LYS A 75 6.94 -6.88 -5.85
CA LYS A 75 7.89 -7.98 -6.05
C LYS A 75 9.21 -7.72 -5.32
N GLN A 76 9.72 -6.51 -5.38
CA GLN A 76 10.94 -6.15 -4.65
C GLN A 76 10.75 -6.21 -3.13
N VAL A 77 9.61 -5.74 -2.66
CA VAL A 77 9.28 -5.80 -1.22
C VAL A 77 9.26 -7.25 -0.75
N ARG A 78 8.60 -8.14 -1.49
CA ARG A 78 8.51 -9.55 -1.09
C ARG A 78 9.85 -10.29 -1.21
N ALA A 79 10.75 -9.82 -2.06
CA ALA A 79 12.08 -10.40 -2.21
C ALA A 79 13.06 -9.92 -1.13
N THR A 80 12.70 -8.91 -0.34
CA THR A 80 13.53 -8.36 0.72
C THR A 80 13.10 -8.97 2.06
N ALA A 81 14.04 -9.62 2.75
CA ALA A 81 13.71 -10.38 3.96
C ALA A 81 12.99 -9.55 5.03
N GLU A 82 13.42 -8.32 5.25
CA GLU A 82 12.85 -7.43 6.26
C GLU A 82 11.40 -7.03 5.94
N TRP A 83 10.99 -7.16 4.68
CA TRP A 83 9.66 -6.74 4.22
C TRP A 83 8.81 -7.88 3.68
N ALA A 84 9.24 -9.12 3.89
CA ALA A 84 8.53 -10.28 3.35
C ALA A 84 7.08 -10.36 3.81
N ASN A 85 6.78 -9.83 5.00
CA ASN A 85 5.44 -9.80 5.57
C ASN A 85 4.86 -8.40 5.73
N LEU A 86 5.45 -7.41 5.05
CA LEU A 86 4.93 -6.04 5.10
C LEU A 86 3.57 -5.99 4.41
N PRO A 87 2.50 -5.56 5.10
CA PRO A 87 1.20 -5.40 4.46
C PRO A 87 1.29 -4.44 3.28
N PHE A 88 0.82 -4.90 2.12
CA PHE A 88 0.92 -4.17 0.86
C PHE A 88 -0.42 -4.23 0.14
N VAL A 89 -1.01 -3.07 -0.12
CA VAL A 89 -2.30 -2.94 -0.78
C VAL A 89 -2.09 -2.23 -2.12
N LEU A 90 -2.62 -2.80 -3.21
CA LEU A 90 -2.56 -2.19 -4.53
C LEU A 90 -3.89 -1.53 -4.86
N LEU A 91 -3.81 -0.30 -5.40
CA LEU A 91 -4.96 0.39 -5.98
C LEU A 91 -4.95 0.14 -7.48
N THR A 92 -6.05 -0.36 -8.02
CA THR A 92 -6.13 -0.76 -9.43
C THR A 92 -7.40 -0.19 -10.07
N SER A 93 -7.39 0.00 -11.38
CA SER A 93 -8.59 0.35 -12.14
C SER A 93 -9.24 -0.92 -12.66
N GLU A 94 -10.51 -0.81 -13.13
CA GLU A 94 -11.20 -1.96 -13.72
C GLU A 94 -10.45 -2.52 -14.94
N SER A 95 -9.75 -1.66 -15.69
CA SER A 95 -8.99 -2.09 -16.85
C SER A 95 -7.80 -2.99 -16.51
N GLU A 96 -7.45 -3.08 -15.24
CA GLU A 96 -6.31 -3.88 -14.76
C GLU A 96 -6.76 -5.18 -14.08
N ARG A 97 -8.03 -5.53 -14.16
CA ARG A 97 -8.56 -6.74 -13.49
C ARG A 97 -7.84 -8.01 -13.91
N ASP A 98 -7.44 -8.10 -15.16
CA ASP A 98 -6.75 -9.29 -15.66
C ASP A 98 -5.37 -9.48 -15.03
N GLN A 99 -4.84 -8.44 -14.39
CA GLN A 99 -3.54 -8.47 -13.74
C GLN A 99 -3.63 -8.84 -12.25
N VAL A 100 -4.82 -8.94 -11.70
CA VAL A 100 -5.03 -9.24 -10.28
C VAL A 100 -4.42 -10.58 -9.90
N THR A 101 -4.54 -11.59 -10.77
CA THR A 101 -3.94 -12.91 -10.53
C THR A 101 -2.43 -12.78 -10.34
N GLU A 102 -1.76 -11.97 -11.16
CA GLU A 102 -0.34 -11.74 -11.06
C GLU A 102 0.04 -11.07 -9.72
N ALA A 103 -0.77 -10.11 -9.26
CA ALA A 103 -0.57 -9.48 -7.96
C ALA A 103 -0.73 -10.47 -6.81
N VAL A 104 -1.73 -11.34 -6.88
CA VAL A 104 -1.94 -12.37 -5.86
C VAL A 104 -0.75 -13.31 -5.80
N LEU A 105 -0.24 -13.74 -6.94
CA LEU A 105 0.94 -14.60 -7.01
C LEU A 105 2.19 -13.90 -6.49
N ALA A 106 2.27 -12.58 -6.63
CA ALA A 106 3.39 -11.79 -6.12
C ALA A 106 3.29 -11.51 -4.61
N GLY A 107 2.19 -11.89 -3.96
CA GLY A 107 2.05 -11.78 -2.51
C GLY A 107 1.38 -10.50 -2.04
N VAL A 108 0.50 -9.88 -2.85
CA VAL A 108 -0.27 -8.71 -2.42
C VAL A 108 -1.17 -9.07 -1.24
N SER A 109 -1.30 -8.17 -0.27
CA SER A 109 -2.18 -8.39 0.88
C SER A 109 -3.64 -8.21 0.49
N GLN A 110 -3.94 -7.14 -0.24
CA GLN A 110 -5.26 -6.86 -0.80
C GLN A 110 -5.12 -5.93 -1.99
N TYR A 111 -6.15 -5.87 -2.83
CA TYR A 111 -6.26 -4.86 -3.88
C TYR A 111 -7.58 -4.12 -3.73
N ILE A 112 -7.59 -2.86 -4.18
CA ILE A 112 -8.77 -2.00 -4.11
C ILE A 112 -8.99 -1.43 -5.50
N VAL A 113 -10.20 -1.60 -6.04
CA VAL A 113 -10.55 -1.10 -7.37
C VAL A 113 -11.00 0.35 -7.26
N LYS A 114 -10.45 1.22 -8.10
CA LYS A 114 -10.84 2.63 -8.20
C LYS A 114 -12.01 2.78 -9.19
N PRO A 115 -12.98 3.64 -8.92
CA PRO A 115 -13.16 4.43 -7.70
C PRO A 115 -13.68 3.58 -6.53
N PHE A 116 -13.35 3.95 -5.32
CA PHE A 116 -13.75 3.22 -4.13
C PHE A 116 -14.49 4.13 -3.15
N SER A 117 -15.37 3.53 -2.32
CA SER A 117 -15.99 4.24 -1.21
C SER A 117 -15.11 4.11 0.03
N ALA A 118 -15.35 4.98 1.02
CA ALA A 118 -14.66 4.88 2.31
C ALA A 118 -14.91 3.53 2.97
N LYS A 119 -16.13 3.00 2.84
CA LYS A 119 -16.52 1.70 3.40
C LYS A 119 -15.71 0.56 2.77
N ILE A 120 -15.61 0.53 1.45
CA ILE A 120 -14.83 -0.49 0.73
C ILE A 120 -13.35 -0.39 1.12
N PHE A 121 -12.82 0.84 1.16
CA PHE A 121 -11.44 1.07 1.56
C PHE A 121 -11.16 0.50 2.95
N GLU A 122 -12.02 0.82 3.91
CA GLU A 122 -11.90 0.33 5.28
C GLU A 122 -11.96 -1.19 5.35
N ASP A 123 -12.93 -1.80 4.64
CA ASP A 123 -13.09 -3.26 4.63
C ASP A 123 -11.85 -3.95 4.08
N LYS A 124 -11.24 -3.39 3.03
CA LYS A 124 -10.02 -3.95 2.44
C LYS A 124 -8.83 -3.83 3.38
N LEU A 125 -8.71 -2.72 4.10
CA LEU A 125 -7.65 -2.58 5.09
C LEU A 125 -7.81 -3.59 6.24
N LYS A 126 -9.04 -3.82 6.69
CA LYS A 126 -9.30 -4.83 7.71
C LYS A 126 -8.90 -6.21 7.24
N ALA A 127 -9.20 -6.54 5.98
CA ALA A 127 -8.85 -7.83 5.39
C ALA A 127 -7.32 -7.98 5.27
N ALA A 128 -6.62 -6.92 4.88
CA ALA A 128 -5.16 -6.92 4.79
C ALA A 128 -4.54 -7.16 6.17
N TYR A 129 -5.04 -6.47 7.19
CA TYR A 129 -4.55 -6.63 8.55
C TYR A 129 -4.74 -8.06 9.04
N ALA A 130 -5.92 -8.63 8.83
CA ALA A 130 -6.23 -9.99 9.25
C ALA A 130 -5.31 -11.01 8.59
N LYS A 131 -4.92 -10.77 7.35
CA LYS A 131 -4.03 -11.67 6.60
C LYS A 131 -2.65 -11.77 7.23
N HIS A 132 -2.16 -10.69 7.83
CA HIS A 132 -0.82 -10.63 8.41
C HIS A 132 -0.80 -10.81 9.93
N ASN A 133 -1.95 -10.84 10.57
CA ASN A 133 -2.07 -10.89 12.03
C ASN A 133 -3.00 -12.01 12.48
N LYS A 134 -2.88 -13.15 11.85
CA LYS A 134 -3.64 -14.34 12.25
C LYS A 134 -3.06 -14.89 13.54
N ALA A 135 -3.96 -15.16 14.46
CA ALA A 135 -3.58 -15.81 15.71
C ALA A 135 -3.21 -17.27 15.47
#